data_4dd47b4046f41f96fdce0d46435819ba
#
_entry.id   4dd47b4046f41f96fdce0d46435819ba
#
_cell.length_a   1.000
_cell.length_b   1.000
_cell.length_c   1.000
_cell.angle_alpha   90.00
_cell.angle_beta   90.00
_cell.angle_gamma   90.00
#
_symmetry.space_group_name_H-M   'P 1'
#
loop_
_entity.id
_entity.type
_entity.pdbx_description
1 polymer ?
#
loop_
_entity_poly.entity_id
_entity_poly.type
_entity_poly.pdbx_seq_one_letter_code
_entity_poly.pdbx_strand_id
1 'polypeptide(L)'
;TRVRSSAASDVYKRQVYDWEYHKKTDYEWWMKRLRHNFMLYDILRLDHFRGFDEYFEIPAEDETAVNGEWVKGPGMDFFEAMKKELGEKKVIAENLGFLTDSVHKLLDDTGFPGMNVLEFAFGAYDDSIYLPHKYKENSVVYTGTHDNDTVVGWYETLSEDDKKFLEHYLKYSTIERTGTVHLDLISLALESRSDMVIIPLQDYLGLGNEARINTPSTVGDNWEWRVKEEQLTDELKELIRTLTIKYRTVAEENAKKAAEEAQQ
;
A
#
# COMPACT_ATOMS: atom_id res chain seq x y z
N THR A 1 16.31 -7.31 25.71
CA THR A 1 15.51 -8.49 25.39
C THR A 1 15.22 -8.45 23.90
N ARG A 2 15.53 -9.52 23.17
CA ARG A 2 15.20 -9.63 21.75
C ARG A 2 13.82 -10.23 21.65
N VAL A 3 12.86 -9.50 21.12
CA VAL A 3 11.49 -9.94 20.90
C VAL A 3 11.24 -10.00 19.39
N ARG A 4 10.47 -10.97 18.93
CA ARG A 4 10.14 -11.15 17.52
C ARG A 4 8.73 -10.61 17.24
N SER A 5 8.53 -9.98 16.12
CA SER A 5 7.19 -9.60 15.64
C SER A 5 6.61 -10.70 14.75
N SER A 6 5.30 -10.90 14.79
CA SER A 6 4.59 -11.90 14.00
C SER A 6 4.41 -11.58 12.52
N ALA A 7 4.86 -10.41 12.06
CA ALA A 7 4.92 -10.12 10.62
C ALA A 7 5.94 -11.06 9.98
N ALA A 8 5.49 -12.25 9.69
CA ALA A 8 6.27 -13.47 9.55
C ALA A 8 6.87 -13.65 8.15
N SER A 9 7.16 -12.59 7.44
CA SER A 9 7.66 -12.77 6.08
C SER A 9 9.18 -12.66 5.92
N ASP A 10 9.91 -12.22 6.94
CA ASP A 10 11.35 -12.06 6.79
C ASP A 10 12.12 -13.21 7.45
N VAL A 11 13.10 -13.72 6.74
CA VAL A 11 14.06 -14.74 7.20
C VAL A 11 14.87 -14.26 8.41
N TYR A 12 14.92 -12.95 8.65
CA TYR A 12 15.66 -12.33 9.74
C TYR A 12 14.80 -12.15 11.00
N LYS A 13 15.42 -12.38 12.15
CA LYS A 13 14.82 -12.11 13.45
C LYS A 13 14.51 -10.63 13.57
N ARG A 14 13.23 -10.28 13.63
CA ARG A 14 12.80 -8.90 13.85
C ARG A 14 12.91 -8.56 15.32
N GLN A 15 13.26 -7.32 15.60
CA GLN A 15 13.25 -6.73 16.92
C GLN A 15 12.09 -5.76 17.02
N VAL A 16 11.43 -5.72 18.17
CA VAL A 16 10.47 -4.65 18.49
C VAL A 16 11.20 -3.48 19.14
N TYR A 17 10.60 -2.31 19.05
CA TYR A 17 11.12 -1.09 19.66
C TYR A 17 10.77 -1.04 21.14
N ASP A 18 11.69 -0.56 21.97
CA ASP A 18 11.41 -0.17 23.35
C ASP A 18 10.72 1.20 23.35
N TRP A 19 9.39 1.18 23.22
CA TRP A 19 8.60 2.41 23.11
C TRP A 19 8.62 3.24 24.39
N GLU A 20 8.81 2.63 25.57
CA GLU A 20 8.96 3.38 26.82
C GLU A 20 10.26 4.18 26.84
N TYR A 21 11.36 3.60 26.39
CA TYR A 21 12.61 4.32 26.23
C TYR A 21 12.50 5.45 25.20
N HIS A 22 11.88 5.16 24.07
CA HIS A 22 11.66 6.18 23.04
C HIS A 22 10.82 7.36 23.55
N LYS A 23 9.76 7.08 24.29
CA LYS A 23 8.92 8.13 24.91
C LYS A 23 9.71 8.96 25.92
N LYS A 24 10.53 8.33 26.80
CA LYS A 24 11.38 9.03 27.79
C LYS A 24 12.43 9.92 27.15
N THR A 25 12.82 9.66 25.93
CA THR A 25 13.81 10.42 25.15
C THR A 25 13.15 11.29 24.07
N ASP A 26 11.86 11.63 24.23
CA ASP A 26 11.09 12.42 23.25
C ASP A 26 11.23 11.87 21.81
N TYR A 27 11.32 10.56 21.65
CA TYR A 27 11.51 9.87 20.36
C TYR A 27 12.72 10.35 19.56
N GLU A 28 13.78 10.86 20.20
CA GLU A 28 14.94 11.50 19.56
C GLU A 28 15.52 10.69 18.40
N TRP A 29 15.68 9.37 18.58
CA TRP A 29 16.23 8.51 17.54
C TRP A 29 15.33 8.47 16.31
N TRP A 30 14.02 8.35 16.49
CA TRP A 30 13.03 8.37 15.43
C TRP A 30 12.99 9.72 14.72
N MET A 31 13.03 10.82 15.46
CA MET A 31 13.02 12.17 14.89
C MET A 31 14.27 12.43 14.03
N LYS A 32 15.44 11.95 14.46
CA LYS A 32 16.68 12.01 13.65
C LYS A 32 16.54 11.19 12.35
N ARG A 33 15.99 9.98 12.43
CA ARG A 33 15.76 9.11 11.28
C ARG A 33 14.78 9.74 10.29
N LEU A 34 13.63 10.22 10.77
CA LEU A 34 12.62 10.85 9.94
C LEU A 34 13.14 12.15 9.30
N ARG A 35 13.81 13.00 10.07
CA ARG A 35 14.42 14.24 9.54
C ARG A 35 15.37 13.94 8.40
N HIS A 36 16.22 12.94 8.54
CA HIS A 36 17.15 12.55 7.48
C HIS A 36 16.40 12.05 6.23
N ASN A 37 15.39 11.22 6.39
CA ASN A 37 14.58 10.76 5.25
C ASN A 37 13.85 11.92 4.55
N PHE A 38 13.28 12.88 5.29
CA PHE A 38 12.64 14.06 4.71
C PHE A 38 13.62 15.06 4.07
N MET A 39 14.92 14.91 4.27
CA MET A 39 15.93 15.63 3.48
C MET A 39 16.13 15.00 2.09
N LEU A 40 15.81 13.72 1.94
CA LEU A 40 16.01 12.96 0.71
C LEU A 40 14.72 12.81 -0.11
N TYR A 41 13.56 12.80 0.55
CA TYR A 41 12.27 12.46 -0.04
C TYR A 41 11.19 13.45 0.38
N ASP A 42 10.30 13.78 -0.54
CA ASP A 42 9.16 14.69 -0.30
C ASP A 42 8.02 14.00 0.45
N ILE A 43 7.85 12.69 0.24
CA ILE A 43 6.81 11.87 0.86
C ILE A 43 7.48 10.60 1.40
N LEU A 44 7.13 10.21 2.63
CA LEU A 44 7.59 8.95 3.22
C LEU A 44 6.42 7.98 3.37
N ARG A 45 6.66 6.71 3.02
CA ARG A 45 5.78 5.61 3.40
C ARG A 45 6.26 5.03 4.74
N LEU A 46 5.39 5.06 5.75
CA LEU A 46 5.59 4.36 7.00
C LEU A 46 5.07 2.94 6.87
N ASP A 47 6.00 2.01 6.83
CA ASP A 47 5.73 0.58 6.77
C ASP A 47 5.16 0.07 8.08
N HIS A 48 4.24 -0.90 8.01
CA HIS A 48 3.59 -1.50 9.17
C HIS A 48 2.99 -0.45 10.13
N PHE A 49 2.20 0.47 9.59
CA PHE A 49 1.58 1.55 10.38
C PHE A 49 0.79 1.04 11.59
N ARG A 50 0.15 -0.12 11.45
CA ARG A 50 -0.52 -0.80 12.55
C ARG A 50 0.37 -0.94 13.80
N GLY A 51 1.67 -1.15 13.65
CA GLY A 51 2.62 -1.30 14.75
C GLY A 51 2.75 -0.07 15.66
N PHE A 52 2.29 1.10 15.22
CA PHE A 52 2.19 2.29 16.08
C PHE A 52 0.97 2.24 17.00
N ASP A 53 -0.11 1.52 16.66
CA ASP A 53 -1.24 1.27 17.57
C ASP A 53 -0.97 0.05 18.45
N GLU A 54 -0.71 -1.10 17.82
CA GLU A 54 -0.39 -2.34 18.51
C GLU A 54 0.45 -3.26 17.61
N TYR A 55 1.30 -4.04 18.23
CA TYR A 55 2.16 -5.00 17.56
C TYR A 55 2.18 -6.32 18.34
N PHE A 56 2.49 -7.41 17.66
CA PHE A 56 2.53 -8.73 18.27
C PHE A 56 3.93 -9.07 18.70
N GLU A 57 4.14 -9.24 20.01
CA GLU A 57 5.42 -9.67 20.60
C GLU A 57 5.46 -11.19 20.75
N ILE A 58 6.60 -11.77 20.40
CA ILE A 58 6.89 -13.18 20.57
C ILE A 58 8.19 -13.28 21.36
N PRO A 59 8.26 -14.05 22.49
CA PRO A 59 9.51 -14.27 23.21
C PRO A 59 10.63 -14.72 22.28
N ALA A 60 11.84 -14.19 22.49
CA ALA A 60 12.95 -14.41 21.56
C ALA A 60 13.42 -15.87 21.49
N GLU A 61 13.17 -16.64 22.52
CA GLU A 61 13.43 -18.07 22.67
C GLU A 61 12.40 -18.94 21.96
N ASP A 62 11.21 -18.41 21.66
CA ASP A 62 10.13 -19.19 21.05
C ASP A 62 10.34 -19.34 19.53
N GLU A 63 10.11 -20.55 19.04
CA GLU A 63 10.17 -20.85 17.60
C GLU A 63 8.86 -20.51 16.88
N THR A 64 7.76 -20.42 17.61
CA THR A 64 6.42 -20.18 17.09
C THR A 64 5.76 -18.97 17.76
N ALA A 65 4.66 -18.48 17.18
CA ALA A 65 3.90 -17.35 17.70
C ALA A 65 2.89 -17.72 18.82
N VAL A 66 2.87 -18.98 19.27
CA VAL A 66 1.83 -19.50 20.18
C VAL A 66 1.80 -18.74 21.52
N ASN A 67 2.96 -18.37 22.05
CA ASN A 67 3.08 -17.64 23.33
C ASN A 67 3.23 -16.13 23.14
N GLY A 68 2.93 -15.62 21.93
CA GLY A 68 2.99 -14.20 21.68
C GLY A 68 1.75 -13.47 22.20
N GLU A 69 1.88 -12.16 22.37
CA GLU A 69 0.79 -11.28 22.81
C GLU A 69 0.77 -9.95 22.05
N TRP A 70 -0.41 -9.32 22.02
CA TRP A 70 -0.57 -7.98 21.47
C TRP A 70 -0.18 -6.93 22.49
N VAL A 71 0.75 -6.05 22.11
CA VAL A 71 1.26 -4.97 22.94
C VAL A 71 0.95 -3.63 22.29
N LYS A 72 0.56 -2.64 23.10
CA LYS A 72 0.26 -1.30 22.62
C LYS A 72 1.51 -0.56 22.15
N GLY A 73 1.42 0.02 20.97
CA GLY A 73 2.42 0.93 20.43
C GLY A 73 2.29 2.34 21.02
N PRO A 74 3.09 3.29 20.52
CA PRO A 74 3.12 4.66 21.05
C PRO A 74 1.89 5.50 20.68
N GLY A 75 1.09 5.07 19.71
CA GLY A 75 -0.11 5.78 19.27
C GLY A 75 0.15 7.21 18.80
N MET A 76 -0.81 8.09 19.07
CA MET A 76 -0.73 9.51 18.71
C MET A 76 0.44 10.26 19.37
N ASP A 77 0.91 9.84 20.54
CA ASP A 77 2.06 10.47 21.22
C ASP A 77 3.27 10.59 20.27
N PHE A 78 3.52 9.55 19.46
CA PHE A 78 4.61 9.56 18.49
C PHE A 78 4.38 10.58 17.36
N PHE A 79 3.18 10.63 16.81
CA PHE A 79 2.86 11.52 15.69
C PHE A 79 2.75 12.99 16.13
N GLU A 80 2.32 13.25 17.35
CA GLU A 80 2.37 14.58 17.96
C GLU A 80 3.82 15.05 18.16
N ALA A 81 4.70 14.17 18.64
CA ALA A 81 6.13 14.47 18.75
C ALA A 81 6.76 14.72 17.37
N MET A 82 6.40 13.93 16.36
CA MET A 82 6.86 14.14 14.98
C MET A 82 6.41 15.51 14.45
N LYS A 83 5.14 15.86 14.60
CA LYS A 83 4.60 17.14 14.16
C LYS A 83 5.24 18.32 14.89
N LYS A 84 5.46 18.20 16.20
CA LYS A 84 6.13 19.22 17.02
C LYS A 84 7.57 19.47 16.57
N GLU A 85 8.33 18.41 16.29
CA GLU A 85 9.76 18.49 16.00
C GLU A 85 10.08 18.75 14.52
N LEU A 86 9.28 18.22 13.60
CA LEU A 86 9.55 18.26 12.16
C LEU A 86 8.56 19.13 11.37
N GLY A 87 7.48 19.61 12.02
CA GLY A 87 6.36 20.26 11.34
C GLY A 87 5.49 19.30 10.56
N GLU A 88 4.54 19.83 9.79
CA GLU A 88 3.69 19.01 8.91
C GLU A 88 4.54 18.31 7.83
N LYS A 89 4.33 17.02 7.70
CA LYS A 89 5.05 16.17 6.74
C LYS A 89 4.09 15.30 5.96
N LYS A 90 4.43 15.04 4.70
CA LYS A 90 3.65 14.13 3.87
C LYS A 90 4.07 12.69 4.14
N VAL A 91 3.13 11.91 4.66
CA VAL A 91 3.33 10.50 5.03
C VAL A 91 2.22 9.66 4.42
N ILE A 92 2.57 8.51 3.88
CA ILE A 92 1.64 7.45 3.49
C ILE A 92 1.73 6.38 4.57
N ALA A 93 0.60 5.99 5.14
CA ALA A 93 0.53 4.93 6.14
C ALA A 93 0.28 3.57 5.46
N GLU A 94 1.20 2.62 5.62
CA GLU A 94 0.94 1.25 5.20
C GLU A 94 0.01 0.58 6.24
N ASN A 95 -1.26 0.49 5.89
CA ASN A 95 -2.35 -0.04 6.71
C ASN A 95 -2.98 -1.28 6.08
N LEU A 96 -2.16 -2.13 5.47
CA LEU A 96 -2.62 -3.36 4.84
C LEU A 96 -2.86 -4.49 5.86
N GLY A 97 -3.66 -5.48 5.48
CA GLY A 97 -3.94 -6.65 6.27
C GLY A 97 -5.12 -6.48 7.23
N PHE A 98 -5.10 -7.24 8.32
CA PHE A 98 -6.18 -7.20 9.31
C PHE A 98 -6.04 -5.98 10.23
N LEU A 99 -7.02 -5.09 10.22
CA LEU A 99 -7.03 -3.86 10.99
C LEU A 99 -8.13 -3.89 12.05
N THR A 100 -7.82 -3.33 13.22
CA THR A 100 -8.77 -3.09 14.30
C THR A 100 -9.34 -1.67 14.21
N ASP A 101 -10.46 -1.43 14.90
CA ASP A 101 -11.06 -0.08 14.96
C ASP A 101 -10.08 0.96 15.53
N SER A 102 -9.18 0.56 16.43
CA SER A 102 -8.17 1.46 16.99
C SER A 102 -7.12 1.88 15.96
N VAL A 103 -6.72 0.98 15.05
CA VAL A 103 -5.82 1.32 13.92
C VAL A 103 -6.51 2.28 12.95
N HIS A 104 -7.79 2.03 12.63
CA HIS A 104 -8.57 2.96 11.80
C HIS A 104 -8.66 4.34 12.44
N LYS A 105 -8.96 4.38 13.75
CA LYS A 105 -9.00 5.63 14.49
C LYS A 105 -7.64 6.34 14.48
N LEU A 106 -6.53 5.64 14.71
CA LEU A 106 -5.20 6.22 14.65
C LEU A 106 -4.89 6.80 13.27
N LEU A 107 -5.27 6.11 12.20
CA LEU A 107 -5.11 6.59 10.84
C LEU A 107 -5.91 7.87 10.59
N ASP A 108 -7.18 7.88 11.01
CA ASP A 108 -8.06 9.05 10.88
C ASP A 108 -7.52 10.24 11.73
N ASP A 109 -7.05 10.00 12.96
CA ASP A 109 -6.47 11.02 13.84
C ASP A 109 -5.18 11.64 13.27
N THR A 110 -4.34 10.86 12.57
CA THR A 110 -3.14 11.40 11.91
C THR A 110 -3.45 12.16 10.63
N GLY A 111 -4.57 11.88 9.99
CA GLY A 111 -4.92 12.41 8.66
C GLY A 111 -4.06 11.87 7.52
N PHE A 112 -3.26 10.83 7.75
CA PHE A 112 -2.42 10.26 6.70
C PHE A 112 -3.25 9.44 5.72
N PRO A 113 -2.95 9.51 4.40
CA PRO A 113 -3.52 8.60 3.44
C PRO A 113 -3.10 7.16 3.75
N GLY A 114 -4.07 6.26 3.80
CA GLY A 114 -3.85 4.82 3.83
C GLY A 114 -3.58 4.25 2.45
N MET A 115 -3.28 2.97 2.37
CA MET A 115 -2.97 2.26 1.12
C MET A 115 -4.07 1.30 0.72
N ASN A 116 -4.33 1.24 -0.57
CA ASN A 116 -5.13 0.21 -1.23
C ASN A 116 -4.25 -0.56 -2.22
N VAL A 117 -4.38 -1.87 -2.26
CA VAL A 117 -3.71 -2.74 -3.24
C VAL A 117 -4.78 -3.43 -4.06
N LEU A 118 -4.81 -3.15 -5.36
CA LEU A 118 -5.89 -3.61 -6.24
C LEU A 118 -5.91 -5.13 -6.38
N GLU A 119 -4.76 -5.80 -6.38
CA GLU A 119 -4.66 -7.25 -6.40
C GLU A 119 -5.41 -7.92 -5.22
N PHE A 120 -5.53 -7.25 -4.07
CA PHE A 120 -6.25 -7.78 -2.91
C PHE A 120 -7.78 -7.71 -3.05
N ALA A 121 -8.27 -7.02 -4.09
CA ALA A 121 -9.70 -6.86 -4.31
C ALA A 121 -10.39 -8.14 -4.81
N PHE A 122 -9.68 -8.97 -5.57
CA PHE A 122 -10.27 -10.03 -6.39
C PHE A 122 -9.81 -11.45 -6.02
N GLY A 123 -9.43 -11.69 -4.80
CA GLY A 123 -8.82 -12.97 -4.41
C GLY A 123 -9.52 -13.72 -3.29
N ALA A 124 -10.77 -13.46 -2.93
CA ALA A 124 -11.43 -14.26 -1.90
C ALA A 124 -12.94 -14.05 -1.74
N TYR A 125 -13.49 -12.82 -1.83
CA TYR A 125 -14.89 -12.58 -1.49
C TYR A 125 -15.43 -11.34 -2.18
N ASP A 126 -16.72 -11.38 -2.54
CA ASP A 126 -17.47 -10.27 -3.15
C ASP A 126 -17.55 -9.01 -2.28
N ASP A 127 -17.08 -9.06 -1.04
CA ASP A 127 -17.14 -7.96 -0.07
C ASP A 127 -15.77 -7.44 0.38
N SER A 128 -14.72 -7.66 -0.41
CA SER A 128 -13.38 -7.14 -0.11
C SER A 128 -13.40 -5.62 0.12
N ILE A 129 -12.72 -5.17 1.18
CA ILE A 129 -12.51 -3.75 1.46
C ILE A 129 -11.64 -3.07 0.41
N TYR A 130 -10.88 -3.85 -0.36
CA TYR A 130 -9.99 -3.38 -1.42
C TYR A 130 -10.69 -3.21 -2.78
N LEU A 131 -12.02 -3.36 -2.87
CA LEU A 131 -12.76 -3.06 -4.09
C LEU A 131 -12.76 -1.55 -4.37
N PRO A 132 -12.44 -1.10 -5.59
CA PRO A 132 -12.19 0.31 -5.90
C PRO A 132 -13.31 1.27 -5.52
N HIS A 133 -14.57 0.84 -5.61
CA HIS A 133 -15.72 1.66 -5.22
C HIS A 133 -15.81 1.94 -3.71
N LYS A 134 -15.02 1.24 -2.87
CA LYS A 134 -14.94 1.43 -1.42
C LYS A 134 -13.79 2.32 -0.97
N TYR A 135 -12.92 2.75 -1.90
CA TYR A 135 -11.76 3.55 -1.53
C TYR A 135 -12.18 4.92 -0.98
N LYS A 136 -11.49 5.35 0.07
CA LYS A 136 -11.56 6.74 0.55
C LYS A 136 -10.74 7.64 -0.38
N GLU A 137 -11.11 8.92 -0.49
CA GLU A 137 -10.34 9.91 -1.27
C GLU A 137 -8.92 10.03 -0.71
N ASN A 138 -8.79 10.33 0.59
CA ASN A 138 -7.49 10.41 1.27
C ASN A 138 -6.83 9.02 1.35
N SER A 139 -6.40 8.49 0.21
CA SER A 139 -5.72 7.20 0.11
C SER A 139 -4.80 7.15 -1.11
N VAL A 140 -3.93 6.15 -1.11
CA VAL A 140 -3.06 5.82 -2.23
C VAL A 140 -3.42 4.44 -2.73
N VAL A 141 -3.69 4.28 -4.02
CA VAL A 141 -3.92 2.97 -4.63
C VAL A 141 -2.70 2.52 -5.44
N TYR A 142 -2.38 1.25 -5.30
CA TYR A 142 -1.38 0.52 -6.09
C TYR A 142 -2.10 -0.57 -6.88
N THR A 143 -1.63 -0.91 -8.07
CA THR A 143 -2.02 -2.18 -8.72
C THR A 143 -1.50 -3.35 -7.89
N GLY A 144 -0.21 -3.37 -7.62
CA GLY A 144 0.53 -4.18 -6.67
C GLY A 144 1.70 -3.38 -6.10
N THR A 145 2.25 -3.79 -4.95
CA THR A 145 3.46 -3.18 -4.36
C THR A 145 4.71 -3.93 -4.81
N HIS A 146 5.88 -3.53 -4.30
CA HIS A 146 7.14 -4.26 -4.53
C HIS A 146 7.13 -5.69 -3.97
N ASP A 147 6.23 -6.00 -3.03
CA ASP A 147 6.11 -7.33 -2.40
C ASP A 147 5.09 -8.24 -3.12
N ASN A 148 4.33 -7.67 -4.04
CA ASN A 148 3.33 -8.40 -4.82
C ASN A 148 3.93 -8.99 -6.12
N ASP A 149 3.16 -9.82 -6.77
CA ASP A 149 3.39 -10.23 -8.15
C ASP A 149 3.25 -9.00 -9.08
N THR A 150 3.60 -9.13 -10.34
CA THR A 150 3.10 -8.20 -11.36
C THR A 150 1.62 -8.50 -11.63
N VAL A 151 0.85 -7.52 -12.11
CA VAL A 151 -0.57 -7.74 -12.45
C VAL A 151 -0.78 -8.93 -13.38
N VAL A 152 0.08 -9.12 -14.37
CA VAL A 152 0.01 -10.28 -15.29
C VAL A 152 0.28 -11.56 -14.54
N GLY A 153 1.37 -11.63 -13.77
CA GLY A 153 1.72 -12.81 -13.00
C GLY A 153 0.68 -13.15 -11.94
N TRP A 154 0.16 -12.15 -11.24
CA TRP A 154 -0.94 -12.34 -10.29
C TRP A 154 -2.20 -12.90 -10.96
N TYR A 155 -2.62 -12.34 -12.11
CA TYR A 155 -3.79 -12.80 -12.84
C TYR A 155 -3.68 -14.27 -13.26
N GLU A 156 -2.47 -14.73 -13.62
CA GLU A 156 -2.21 -16.14 -13.96
C GLU A 156 -2.45 -17.08 -12.77
N THR A 157 -2.23 -16.60 -11.54
CA THR A 157 -2.42 -17.38 -10.30
C THR A 157 -3.86 -17.43 -9.80
N LEU A 158 -4.74 -16.57 -10.30
CA LEU A 158 -6.14 -16.53 -9.89
C LEU A 158 -6.89 -17.83 -10.23
N SER A 159 -7.78 -18.23 -9.34
CA SER A 159 -8.74 -19.28 -9.62
C SER A 159 -9.71 -18.85 -10.74
N GLU A 160 -10.35 -19.84 -11.39
CA GLU A 160 -11.34 -19.55 -12.44
C GLU A 160 -12.55 -18.76 -11.90
N ASP A 161 -12.88 -18.92 -10.63
CA ASP A 161 -13.99 -18.18 -10.01
C ASP A 161 -13.59 -16.74 -9.69
N ASP A 162 -12.35 -16.50 -9.23
CA ASP A 162 -11.81 -15.15 -9.04
C ASP A 162 -11.69 -14.41 -10.37
N LYS A 163 -11.25 -15.08 -11.44
CA LYS A 163 -11.23 -14.50 -12.80
C LYS A 163 -12.63 -14.12 -13.28
N LYS A 164 -13.64 -14.97 -13.06
CA LYS A 164 -15.04 -14.64 -13.39
C LYS A 164 -15.54 -13.45 -12.58
N PHE A 165 -15.19 -13.37 -11.30
CA PHE A 165 -15.55 -12.25 -10.48
C PHE A 165 -14.90 -10.94 -10.97
N LEU A 166 -13.60 -10.96 -11.27
CA LEU A 166 -12.88 -9.84 -11.86
C LEU A 166 -13.53 -9.39 -13.20
N GLU A 167 -13.80 -10.34 -14.11
CA GLU A 167 -14.44 -10.04 -15.38
C GLU A 167 -15.84 -9.43 -15.21
N HIS A 168 -16.61 -9.96 -14.24
CA HIS A 168 -17.91 -9.38 -13.90
C HIS A 168 -17.75 -7.95 -13.37
N TYR A 169 -16.81 -7.70 -12.46
CA TYR A 169 -16.55 -6.37 -11.92
C TYR A 169 -16.14 -5.38 -13.01
N LEU A 170 -15.20 -5.77 -13.87
CA LEU A 170 -14.74 -4.94 -14.99
C LEU A 170 -15.87 -4.63 -15.99
N LYS A 171 -16.78 -5.58 -16.23
CA LYS A 171 -17.93 -5.37 -17.13
C LYS A 171 -18.88 -4.28 -16.65
N TYR A 172 -19.03 -4.11 -15.33
CA TYR A 172 -19.92 -3.10 -14.74
C TYR A 172 -19.18 -1.87 -14.23
N SER A 173 -17.87 -1.81 -14.38
CA SER A 173 -17.07 -0.61 -14.12
C SER A 173 -17.27 0.41 -15.25
N THR A 174 -16.84 1.63 -15.02
CA THR A 174 -16.95 2.74 -16.00
C THR A 174 -15.74 2.82 -16.93
N ILE A 175 -14.74 1.96 -16.74
CA ILE A 175 -13.58 1.93 -17.62
C ILE A 175 -13.94 1.38 -19.01
N GLU A 176 -13.25 1.88 -20.03
CA GLU A 176 -13.27 1.28 -21.36
C GLU A 176 -12.29 0.12 -21.42
N ARG A 177 -12.80 -1.08 -21.72
CA ARG A 177 -12.01 -2.30 -21.80
C ARG A 177 -10.97 -2.23 -22.91
N THR A 178 -9.73 -2.51 -22.58
CA THR A 178 -8.61 -2.48 -23.54
C THR A 178 -8.39 -3.84 -24.23
N GLY A 179 -8.94 -4.90 -23.65
CA GLY A 179 -8.72 -6.29 -24.08
C GLY A 179 -7.48 -6.94 -23.46
N THR A 180 -6.76 -6.24 -22.58
CA THR A 180 -5.63 -6.79 -21.82
C THR A 180 -5.81 -6.51 -20.34
N VAL A 181 -5.64 -7.54 -19.50
CA VAL A 181 -5.96 -7.46 -18.08
C VAL A 181 -5.14 -6.39 -17.34
N HIS A 182 -3.87 -6.22 -17.67
CA HIS A 182 -3.01 -5.25 -17.01
C HIS A 182 -3.47 -3.81 -17.28
N LEU A 183 -3.81 -3.46 -18.52
CA LEU A 183 -4.29 -2.12 -18.84
C LEU A 183 -5.70 -1.85 -18.29
N ASP A 184 -6.55 -2.88 -18.23
CA ASP A 184 -7.87 -2.77 -17.61
C ASP A 184 -7.74 -2.50 -16.09
N LEU A 185 -6.84 -3.20 -15.39
CA LEU A 185 -6.59 -2.98 -13.96
C LEU A 185 -5.89 -1.65 -13.69
N ILE A 186 -4.95 -1.23 -14.52
CA ILE A 186 -4.36 0.11 -14.48
C ILE A 186 -5.44 1.19 -14.63
N SER A 187 -6.33 1.01 -15.61
CA SER A 187 -7.44 1.94 -15.84
C SER A 187 -8.38 2.02 -14.63
N LEU A 188 -8.68 0.87 -14.02
CA LEU A 188 -9.50 0.78 -12.81
C LEU A 188 -8.85 1.47 -11.60
N ALA A 189 -7.53 1.31 -11.42
CA ALA A 189 -6.79 2.02 -10.39
C ALA A 189 -6.79 3.54 -10.62
N LEU A 190 -6.55 3.97 -11.87
CA LEU A 190 -6.54 5.40 -12.25
C LEU A 190 -7.91 6.06 -12.11
N GLU A 191 -9.00 5.34 -12.38
CA GLU A 191 -10.37 5.83 -12.24
C GLU A 191 -10.84 5.92 -10.78
N SER A 192 -10.15 5.21 -9.86
CA SER A 192 -10.55 5.16 -8.46
C SER A 192 -10.56 6.55 -7.80
N ARG A 193 -11.28 6.66 -6.67
CA ARG A 193 -11.37 7.91 -5.90
C ARG A 193 -10.12 8.26 -5.11
N SER A 194 -9.12 7.37 -5.05
CA SER A 194 -7.87 7.64 -4.32
C SER A 194 -7.16 8.88 -4.85
N ASP A 195 -6.70 9.76 -3.97
CA ASP A 195 -5.98 11.00 -4.35
C ASP A 195 -4.68 10.71 -5.11
N MET A 196 -4.05 9.58 -4.82
CA MET A 196 -2.80 9.18 -5.45
C MET A 196 -2.89 7.76 -6.02
N VAL A 197 -2.30 7.57 -7.19
CA VAL A 197 -2.19 6.26 -7.86
C VAL A 197 -0.72 5.98 -8.15
N ILE A 198 -0.22 4.84 -7.72
CA ILE A 198 1.15 4.40 -7.98
C ILE A 198 1.10 3.05 -8.68
N ILE A 199 1.64 3.00 -9.89
CA ILE A 199 1.61 1.80 -10.73
C ILE A 199 3.04 1.39 -11.05
N PRO A 200 3.44 0.15 -10.74
CA PRO A 200 4.73 -0.37 -11.17
C PRO A 200 4.89 -0.32 -12.69
N LEU A 201 6.09 0.03 -13.14
CA LEU A 201 6.35 0.12 -14.58
C LEU A 201 6.21 -1.25 -15.27
N GLN A 202 6.46 -2.33 -14.55
CA GLN A 202 6.27 -3.69 -15.02
C GLN A 202 4.83 -3.95 -15.48
N ASP A 203 3.85 -3.36 -14.77
CA ASP A 203 2.44 -3.52 -15.11
C ASP A 203 2.08 -2.77 -16.39
N TYR A 204 2.61 -1.57 -16.59
CA TYR A 204 2.45 -0.86 -17.87
C TYR A 204 3.10 -1.61 -19.04
N LEU A 205 4.22 -2.28 -18.79
CA LEU A 205 4.92 -3.10 -19.79
C LEU A 205 4.25 -4.45 -20.02
N GLY A 206 3.26 -4.84 -19.20
CA GLY A 206 2.59 -6.13 -19.30
C GLY A 206 3.49 -7.32 -19.04
N LEU A 207 4.48 -7.17 -18.15
CA LEU A 207 5.44 -8.22 -17.82
C LEU A 207 4.87 -9.19 -16.77
N GLY A 208 5.26 -10.46 -16.87
CA GLY A 208 4.95 -11.49 -15.88
C GLY A 208 5.87 -11.45 -14.66
N ASN A 209 5.82 -12.51 -13.84
CA ASN A 209 6.56 -12.61 -12.58
C ASN A 209 8.08 -12.65 -12.74
N GLU A 210 8.61 -12.82 -13.94
CA GLU A 210 10.03 -12.62 -14.23
C GLU A 210 10.51 -11.19 -13.94
N ALA A 211 9.57 -10.24 -13.88
CA ALA A 211 9.83 -8.83 -13.54
C ALA A 211 9.44 -8.45 -12.10
N ARG A 212 9.06 -9.42 -11.27
CA ARG A 212 8.76 -9.18 -9.85
C ARG A 212 9.99 -8.64 -9.13
N ILE A 213 9.79 -7.65 -8.23
CA ILE A 213 10.89 -6.96 -7.54
C ILE A 213 11.33 -7.75 -6.32
N ASN A 214 10.39 -8.17 -5.47
CA ASN A 214 10.68 -8.82 -4.21
C ASN A 214 9.68 -9.93 -3.90
N THR A 215 10.20 -11.05 -3.42
CA THR A 215 9.40 -12.16 -2.91
C THR A 215 9.63 -12.25 -1.41
N PRO A 216 8.65 -11.85 -0.59
CA PRO A 216 8.76 -11.89 0.86
C PRO A 216 9.15 -13.28 1.37
N SER A 217 9.91 -13.33 2.47
CA SER A 217 10.41 -14.56 3.10
C SER A 217 11.45 -15.35 2.31
N THR A 218 11.99 -14.80 1.24
CA THR A 218 13.06 -15.44 0.44
C THR A 218 14.40 -14.71 0.62
N VAL A 219 15.49 -15.42 0.32
CA VAL A 219 16.84 -14.87 0.28
C VAL A 219 17.43 -15.09 -1.11
N GLY A 220 17.95 -14.04 -1.73
CA GLY A 220 18.46 -14.03 -3.10
C GLY A 220 17.40 -13.63 -4.12
N ASP A 221 17.85 -13.23 -5.28
CA ASP A 221 17.05 -12.89 -6.47
C ASP A 221 16.00 -11.77 -6.26
N ASN A 222 16.10 -11.00 -5.16
CA ASN A 222 15.24 -9.86 -4.84
C ASN A 222 15.92 -8.54 -5.21
N TRP A 223 15.15 -7.56 -5.67
CA TRP A 223 15.63 -6.21 -6.01
C TRP A 223 16.61 -6.17 -7.20
N GLU A 224 16.59 -7.19 -8.06
CA GLU A 224 17.51 -7.32 -9.19
C GLU A 224 16.95 -6.86 -10.52
N TRP A 225 15.62 -6.91 -10.69
CA TRP A 225 14.98 -6.48 -11.93
C TRP A 225 15.36 -5.03 -12.30
N ARG A 226 15.64 -4.81 -13.57
CA ARG A 226 15.95 -3.49 -14.14
C ARG A 226 15.19 -3.31 -15.43
N VAL A 227 14.58 -2.13 -15.59
CA VAL A 227 14.04 -1.70 -16.88
C VAL A 227 15.19 -1.47 -17.86
N LYS A 228 15.02 -1.88 -19.09
CA LYS A 228 15.99 -1.63 -20.18
C LYS A 228 15.59 -0.39 -20.96
N GLU A 229 16.57 0.31 -21.53
CA GLU A 229 16.36 1.56 -22.26
C GLU A 229 15.39 1.39 -23.42
N GLU A 230 15.48 0.27 -24.15
CA GLU A 230 14.60 -0.05 -25.28
C GLU A 230 13.14 -0.27 -24.90
N GLN A 231 12.84 -0.47 -23.62
CA GLN A 231 11.46 -0.61 -23.09
C GLN A 231 10.82 0.76 -22.82
N LEU A 232 11.61 1.83 -22.70
CA LEU A 232 11.14 3.19 -22.42
C LEU A 232 10.83 3.94 -23.72
N THR A 233 9.90 3.41 -24.50
CA THR A 233 9.55 3.95 -25.82
C THR A 233 8.65 5.18 -25.73
N ASP A 234 8.52 5.92 -26.82
CA ASP A 234 7.60 7.06 -26.90
C ASP A 234 6.13 6.58 -26.90
N GLU A 235 5.86 5.39 -27.44
CA GLU A 235 4.54 4.75 -27.40
C GLU A 235 4.13 4.44 -25.95
N LEU A 236 5.06 3.91 -25.13
CA LEU A 236 4.80 3.68 -23.71
C LEU A 236 4.51 4.98 -22.96
N LYS A 237 5.27 6.03 -23.22
CA LYS A 237 5.03 7.36 -22.61
C LYS A 237 3.66 7.92 -22.99
N GLU A 238 3.28 7.80 -24.26
CA GLU A 238 1.97 8.27 -24.73
C GLU A 238 0.83 7.42 -24.18
N LEU A 239 1.01 6.11 -24.04
CA LEU A 239 0.05 5.22 -23.37
C LEU A 239 -0.20 5.66 -21.91
N ILE A 240 0.87 5.81 -21.13
CA ILE A 240 0.80 6.25 -19.73
C ILE A 240 0.08 7.60 -19.63
N ARG A 241 0.49 8.56 -20.47
CA ARG A 241 -0.10 9.90 -20.52
C ARG A 241 -1.60 9.85 -20.85
N THR A 242 -1.97 9.10 -21.88
CA THR A 242 -3.36 8.98 -22.33
C THR A 242 -4.26 8.37 -21.26
N LEU A 243 -3.84 7.25 -20.66
CA LEU A 243 -4.61 6.61 -19.59
C LEU A 243 -4.72 7.52 -18.37
N THR A 244 -3.63 8.18 -17.96
CA THR A 244 -3.64 9.10 -16.82
C THR A 244 -4.59 10.26 -17.05
N ILE A 245 -4.52 10.96 -18.18
CA ILE A 245 -5.41 12.09 -18.48
C ILE A 245 -6.86 11.61 -18.52
N LYS A 246 -7.13 10.52 -19.24
CA LYS A 246 -8.49 10.00 -19.40
C LYS A 246 -9.15 9.71 -18.07
N TYR A 247 -8.52 8.92 -17.22
CA TYR A 247 -9.16 8.39 -16.02
C TYR A 247 -9.03 9.29 -14.80
N ARG A 248 -7.94 10.04 -14.65
CA ARG A 248 -7.81 11.01 -13.54
C ARG A 248 -8.73 12.21 -13.70
N THR A 249 -9.00 12.67 -14.94
CA THR A 249 -10.00 13.73 -15.17
C THR A 249 -11.41 13.26 -14.81
N VAL A 250 -11.77 12.02 -15.15
CA VAL A 250 -13.07 11.43 -14.79
C VAL A 250 -13.20 11.27 -13.27
N ALA A 251 -12.16 10.82 -12.60
CA ALA A 251 -12.15 10.68 -11.13
C ALA A 251 -12.38 12.03 -10.44
N GLU A 252 -11.74 13.10 -10.89
CA GLU A 252 -11.93 14.46 -10.37
C GLU A 252 -13.35 14.99 -10.60
N GLU A 253 -13.93 14.73 -11.76
CA GLU A 253 -15.33 15.12 -12.07
C GLU A 253 -16.33 14.38 -11.17
N ASN A 254 -16.12 13.07 -10.95
CA ASN A 254 -16.95 12.25 -10.07
C ASN A 254 -16.86 12.71 -8.61
N ALA A 255 -15.66 13.04 -8.13
CA ALA A 255 -15.47 13.58 -6.79
C ALA A 255 -16.18 14.92 -6.58
N LYS A 256 -16.13 15.84 -7.56
CA LYS A 256 -16.85 17.12 -7.53
C LYS A 256 -18.37 16.92 -7.46
N LYS A 257 -18.92 16.03 -8.29
CA LYS A 257 -20.36 15.71 -8.28
C LYS A 257 -20.82 15.16 -6.92
N ALA A 258 -20.05 14.20 -6.36
CA ALA A 258 -20.38 13.64 -5.05
C ALA A 258 -20.35 14.69 -3.93
N ALA A 259 -19.40 15.65 -3.98
CA ALA A 259 -19.32 16.74 -3.03
C ALA A 259 -20.49 17.72 -3.15
N GLU A 260 -20.97 17.99 -4.36
CA GLU A 260 -22.14 18.84 -4.62
C GLU A 260 -23.44 18.18 -4.14
N GLU A 261 -23.61 16.86 -4.36
CA GLU A 261 -24.76 16.08 -3.88
C GLU A 261 -24.80 15.98 -2.34
N ALA A 262 -23.66 15.91 -1.68
CA ALA A 262 -23.58 15.86 -0.22
C ALA A 262 -23.89 17.20 0.48
N GLN A 263 -23.95 18.31 -0.27
CA GLN A 263 -24.27 19.66 0.24
C GLN A 263 -25.76 20.01 0.03
N GLN A 264 -26.52 19.17 -0.66
CA GLN A 264 -27.98 19.31 -0.87
C GLN A 264 -28.75 18.46 0.15
#